data_3cc6dc1cc7afcfbbaa5625db0e9fab84
#
_entry.id   3cc6dc1cc7afcfbbaa5625db0e9fab84
#
_cell.length_a   1.000
_cell.length_b   1.000
_cell.length_c   1.000
_cell.angle_alpha   90.00
_cell.angle_beta   90.00
_cell.angle_gamma   90.00
#
_symmetry.space_group_name_H-M   'P 1'
#
loop_
_entity.id
_entity.type
_entity.pdbx_description
1 polymer ?
#
loop_
_entity_poly.entity_id
_entity_poly.type
_entity_poly.pdbx_seq_one_letter_code
_entity_poly.pdbx_strand_id
1 'polypeptide(L)'
;LIVISDGYWSSHSRVISATNQLRQVHNIKTFAVGFALGGANSNYSSLATAGGTNKPLYASNETELLQKLTDAIKQAISGRLTFTTPAVMSDVTKGNFVYQSTFEYARDMQWKGSLKKYKLNSNGSFGAVQWDAGDKLNSKSASARNIWTPEIDTNINNFTTSNRDALKSRMFPSQSPTNTEVENLINFIRGTDVYDQDGDGNKTESIHKLADIYHSDLIVVGKPEASAIDDGTINSQKKDSYYRLQNNYNNFKNGSTCGGPCSNRKEIIYAGSNNGILHAFEASNGNELWG
;
A
#
# COMPACT_ATOMS: atom_id res chain seq x y z
N LEU A 1 -3.01 -3.05 25.11
CA LEU A 1 -2.81 -3.62 26.45
C LEU A 1 -2.96 -5.14 26.39
N ILE A 2 -2.07 -5.87 27.05
CA ILE A 2 -2.19 -7.33 27.24
C ILE A 2 -2.35 -7.57 28.74
N VAL A 3 -3.39 -8.29 29.12
CA VAL A 3 -3.65 -8.71 30.52
C VAL A 3 -3.50 -10.22 30.58
N ILE A 4 -2.54 -10.68 31.40
CA ILE A 4 -2.26 -12.11 31.63
C ILE A 4 -2.60 -12.42 33.07
N SER A 5 -3.36 -13.49 33.31
CA SER A 5 -3.68 -13.98 34.66
C SER A 5 -3.90 -15.46 34.66
N ASP A 6 -3.59 -16.10 35.76
CA ASP A 6 -3.75 -17.53 36.07
C ASP A 6 -4.96 -17.86 36.96
N GLY A 7 -5.85 -16.88 37.16
CA GLY A 7 -6.99 -17.09 38.05
C GLY A 7 -8.08 -16.02 37.92
N TYR A 8 -8.85 -15.92 39.00
CA TYR A 8 -9.92 -14.96 39.14
C TYR A 8 -9.41 -13.69 39.79
N TRP A 9 -9.93 -12.54 39.34
CA TRP A 9 -9.68 -11.26 39.99
C TRP A 9 -10.92 -10.78 40.75
N SER A 10 -10.70 -10.07 41.84
CA SER A 10 -11.75 -9.36 42.56
C SER A 10 -12.21 -8.13 41.78
N SER A 11 -13.44 -7.70 42.01
CA SER A 11 -13.97 -6.47 41.38
C SER A 11 -14.08 -6.53 39.84
N HIS A 12 -14.59 -7.65 39.33
CA HIS A 12 -14.77 -7.89 37.88
C HIS A 12 -15.42 -6.69 37.16
N SER A 13 -16.49 -6.12 37.71
CA SER A 13 -17.18 -4.97 37.13
C SER A 13 -16.28 -3.75 36.97
N ARG A 14 -15.38 -3.48 37.90
CA ARG A 14 -14.42 -2.36 37.81
C ARG A 14 -13.39 -2.59 36.69
N VAL A 15 -12.92 -3.81 36.55
CA VAL A 15 -11.97 -4.19 35.47
C VAL A 15 -12.65 -4.01 34.11
N ILE A 16 -13.87 -4.48 33.94
CA ILE A 16 -14.63 -4.32 32.70
C ILE A 16 -14.90 -2.83 32.39
N SER A 17 -15.30 -2.04 33.41
CA SER A 17 -15.52 -0.60 33.25
C SER A 17 -14.25 0.15 32.81
N ALA A 18 -13.12 -0.13 33.47
CA ALA A 18 -11.83 0.47 33.12
C ALA A 18 -11.38 0.07 31.69
N THR A 19 -11.60 -1.19 31.32
CA THR A 19 -11.26 -1.70 29.98
C THR A 19 -12.12 -1.03 28.91
N ASN A 20 -13.42 -0.86 29.16
CA ASN A 20 -14.31 -0.11 28.27
C ASN A 20 -13.85 1.36 28.12
N GLN A 21 -13.46 2.00 29.21
CA GLN A 21 -12.94 3.37 29.18
C GLN A 21 -11.66 3.48 28.37
N LEU A 22 -10.71 2.57 28.55
CA LEU A 22 -9.48 2.51 27.74
C LEU A 22 -9.80 2.37 26.25
N ARG A 23 -10.79 1.55 25.90
CA ARG A 23 -11.21 1.37 24.51
C ARG A 23 -11.93 2.60 23.94
N GLN A 24 -12.93 3.11 24.66
CA GLN A 24 -13.82 4.16 24.12
C GLN A 24 -13.19 5.55 24.14
N VAL A 25 -12.41 5.86 25.18
CA VAL A 25 -11.81 7.20 25.35
C VAL A 25 -10.41 7.27 24.72
N HIS A 26 -9.62 6.20 24.86
CA HIS A 26 -8.21 6.19 24.47
C HIS A 26 -7.93 5.32 23.24
N ASN A 27 -8.94 4.67 22.66
CA ASN A 27 -8.82 3.74 21.52
C ASN A 27 -7.79 2.63 21.76
N ILE A 28 -7.65 2.16 23.00
CA ILE A 28 -6.70 1.11 23.39
C ILE A 28 -7.41 -0.23 23.44
N LYS A 29 -7.05 -1.16 22.53
CA LYS A 29 -7.52 -2.55 22.58
C LYS A 29 -6.85 -3.30 23.74
N THR A 30 -7.61 -4.21 24.38
CA THR A 30 -7.11 -5.08 25.46
C THR A 30 -7.26 -6.55 25.09
N PHE A 31 -6.14 -7.26 25.09
CA PHE A 31 -6.08 -8.70 24.89
C PHE A 31 -6.08 -9.39 26.25
N ALA A 32 -7.04 -10.30 26.45
CA ALA A 32 -7.15 -11.11 27.67
C ALA A 32 -6.48 -12.47 27.45
N VAL A 33 -5.46 -12.79 28.24
CA VAL A 33 -4.74 -14.06 28.19
C VAL A 33 -4.92 -14.81 29.51
N GLY A 34 -5.60 -15.94 29.45
CA GLY A 34 -5.76 -16.86 30.58
C GLY A 34 -4.66 -17.93 30.56
N PHE A 35 -3.87 -18.02 31.64
CA PHE A 35 -2.79 -18.98 31.75
C PHE A 35 -3.15 -20.07 32.79
N ALA A 36 -2.93 -21.34 32.42
CA ALA A 36 -3.14 -22.51 33.31
C ALA A 36 -4.54 -22.61 33.96
N LEU A 37 -5.58 -22.14 33.30
CA LEU A 37 -6.96 -22.08 33.85
C LEU A 37 -7.74 -23.39 33.72
N GLY A 38 -7.21 -24.40 33.04
CA GLY A 38 -7.91 -25.68 32.81
C GLY A 38 -9.11 -25.60 31.85
N GLY A 39 -9.42 -24.46 31.28
CA GLY A 39 -10.50 -24.28 30.32
C GLY A 39 -10.98 -22.83 30.12
N ALA A 40 -12.01 -22.67 29.29
CA ALA A 40 -12.60 -21.38 29.02
C ALA A 40 -13.28 -20.76 30.26
N ASN A 41 -13.12 -19.44 30.44
CA ASN A 41 -13.64 -18.71 31.58
C ASN A 41 -14.42 -17.46 31.11
N SER A 42 -15.64 -17.27 31.61
CA SER A 42 -16.53 -16.20 31.25
C SER A 42 -15.97 -14.80 31.58
N ASN A 43 -15.17 -14.67 32.64
CA ASN A 43 -14.55 -13.40 33.01
C ASN A 43 -13.56 -12.92 31.94
N TYR A 44 -12.78 -13.84 31.37
CA TYR A 44 -11.85 -13.50 30.28
C TYR A 44 -12.58 -13.19 28.98
N SER A 45 -13.69 -13.87 28.71
CA SER A 45 -14.54 -13.57 27.56
C SER A 45 -15.13 -12.16 27.66
N SER A 46 -15.62 -11.79 28.84
CA SER A 46 -16.14 -10.45 29.11
C SER A 46 -15.05 -9.37 28.98
N LEU A 47 -13.84 -9.65 29.48
CA LEU A 47 -12.69 -8.76 29.34
C LEU A 47 -12.26 -8.56 27.89
N ALA A 48 -12.17 -9.63 27.12
CA ALA A 48 -11.84 -9.58 25.69
C ALA A 48 -12.88 -8.79 24.89
N THR A 49 -14.18 -8.99 25.17
CA THR A 49 -15.28 -8.25 24.56
C THR A 49 -15.21 -6.75 24.89
N ALA A 50 -15.05 -6.40 26.17
CA ALA A 50 -14.88 -5.01 26.61
C ALA A 50 -13.64 -4.37 25.98
N GLY A 51 -12.55 -5.14 25.85
CA GLY A 51 -11.30 -4.72 25.22
C GLY A 51 -11.33 -4.64 23.69
N GLY A 52 -12.41 -5.08 23.04
CA GLY A 52 -12.57 -5.03 21.58
C GLY A 52 -11.77 -6.04 20.80
N THR A 53 -11.37 -7.17 21.44
CA THR A 53 -10.68 -8.29 20.81
C THR A 53 -11.59 -9.51 20.63
N ASN A 54 -12.80 -9.48 21.21
CA ASN A 54 -13.91 -10.42 21.10
C ASN A 54 -13.65 -11.86 21.64
N LYS A 55 -12.43 -12.35 21.59
CA LYS A 55 -12.08 -13.69 22.08
C LYS A 55 -10.85 -13.62 22.99
N PRO A 56 -10.89 -14.25 24.16
CA PRO A 56 -9.72 -14.41 25.01
C PRO A 56 -8.78 -15.45 24.41
N LEU A 57 -7.52 -15.37 24.77
CA LEU A 57 -6.48 -16.35 24.45
C LEU A 57 -6.22 -17.21 25.68
N TYR A 58 -6.06 -18.51 25.49
CA TYR A 58 -5.76 -19.44 26.59
C TYR A 58 -4.48 -20.19 26.29
N ALA A 59 -3.64 -20.36 27.33
CA ALA A 59 -2.41 -21.10 27.26
C ALA A 59 -2.28 -22.01 28.52
N SER A 60 -1.88 -23.27 28.35
CA SER A 60 -1.73 -24.23 29.41
C SER A 60 -0.28 -24.42 29.86
N ASN A 61 0.67 -23.96 29.03
CA ASN A 61 2.11 -24.06 29.27
C ASN A 61 2.86 -22.87 28.66
N GLU A 62 4.16 -22.82 28.93
CA GLU A 62 5.02 -21.71 28.48
C GLU A 62 5.04 -21.55 26.94
N THR A 63 5.14 -22.66 26.22
CA THR A 63 5.19 -22.66 24.74
C THR A 63 3.90 -22.10 24.16
N GLU A 64 2.75 -22.53 24.66
CA GLU A 64 1.46 -21.97 24.25
C GLU A 64 1.31 -20.52 24.66
N LEU A 65 1.79 -20.12 25.83
CA LEU A 65 1.77 -18.72 26.26
C LEU A 65 2.56 -17.84 25.31
N LEU A 66 3.76 -18.26 24.93
CA LEU A 66 4.61 -17.55 23.98
C LEU A 66 3.90 -17.41 22.61
N GLN A 67 3.27 -18.49 22.14
CA GLN A 67 2.49 -18.47 20.92
C GLN A 67 1.30 -17.49 21.01
N LYS A 68 0.52 -17.53 22.09
CA LYS A 68 -0.64 -16.64 22.28
C LYS A 68 -0.25 -15.18 22.46
N LEU A 69 0.88 -14.90 23.11
CA LEU A 69 1.44 -13.54 23.17
C LEU A 69 1.88 -13.05 21.79
N THR A 70 2.53 -13.92 21.03
CA THR A 70 2.89 -13.60 19.64
C THR A 70 1.64 -13.31 18.80
N ASP A 71 0.57 -14.09 18.93
CA ASP A 71 -0.69 -13.88 18.22
C ASP A 71 -1.36 -12.55 18.64
N ALA A 72 -1.35 -12.23 19.95
CA ALA A 72 -1.86 -10.95 20.46
C ALA A 72 -1.07 -9.77 19.92
N ILE A 73 0.26 -9.85 19.88
CA ILE A 73 1.13 -8.82 19.31
C ILE A 73 0.87 -8.66 17.81
N LYS A 74 0.77 -9.77 17.07
CA LYS A 74 0.43 -9.74 15.64
C LYS A 74 -0.91 -9.05 15.39
N GLN A 75 -1.95 -9.38 16.17
CA GLN A 75 -3.26 -8.72 16.06
C GLN A 75 -3.21 -7.23 16.45
N ALA A 76 -2.36 -6.86 17.42
CA ALA A 76 -2.18 -5.47 17.82
C ALA A 76 -1.43 -4.65 16.76
N ILE A 77 -0.46 -5.28 16.08
CA ILE A 77 0.37 -4.65 15.04
C ILE A 77 -0.32 -4.71 13.66
N SER A 78 -1.40 -5.48 13.50
CA SER A 78 -2.15 -5.58 12.24
C SER A 78 -2.86 -4.27 11.83
N GLY A 79 -2.26 -3.14 12.20
CA GLY A 79 -2.60 -1.82 11.71
C GLY A 79 -1.78 -1.47 10.47
N ARG A 80 -2.35 -0.66 9.60
CA ARG A 80 -1.63 -0.12 8.45
C ARG A 80 -0.55 0.86 8.92
N LEU A 81 0.69 0.59 8.59
CA LEU A 81 1.82 1.46 8.90
C LEU A 81 2.01 2.46 7.75
N THR A 82 2.38 3.68 8.09
CA THR A 82 2.65 4.75 7.13
C THR A 82 4.08 5.24 7.33
N PHE A 83 4.90 5.14 6.29
CA PHE A 83 6.30 5.53 6.33
C PHE A 83 6.68 6.55 5.25
N THR A 84 5.79 6.82 4.30
CA THR A 84 6.05 7.79 3.23
C THR A 84 5.47 9.15 3.58
N THR A 85 6.17 10.19 3.19
CA THR A 85 5.63 11.55 3.28
C THR A 85 4.46 11.69 2.31
N PRO A 86 3.31 12.26 2.72
CA PRO A 86 2.21 12.52 1.80
C PRO A 86 2.66 13.43 0.66
N ALA A 87 2.41 13.02 -0.58
CA ALA A 87 2.61 13.88 -1.74
C ALA A 87 1.42 14.84 -1.84
N VAL A 88 1.67 16.12 -1.59
CA VAL A 88 0.66 17.17 -1.71
C VAL A 88 0.75 17.76 -3.12
N MET A 89 -0.37 17.89 -3.81
CA MET A 89 -0.41 18.54 -5.11
C MET A 89 0.02 19.98 -4.97
N SER A 90 0.94 20.42 -5.85
CA SER A 90 1.49 21.78 -5.87
C SER A 90 0.48 22.87 -6.27
N ASP A 91 -0.67 22.51 -6.81
CA ASP A 91 -1.73 23.45 -7.20
C ASP A 91 -2.85 23.43 -6.15
N VAL A 92 -2.67 24.22 -5.11
CA VAL A 92 -3.63 24.42 -4.01
C VAL A 92 -4.97 24.98 -4.51
N THR A 93 -5.04 25.50 -5.73
CA THR A 93 -6.24 26.15 -6.28
C THR A 93 -7.19 25.18 -6.99
N LYS A 94 -6.75 23.96 -7.33
CA LYS A 94 -7.57 22.98 -8.08
C LYS A 94 -8.05 21.79 -7.26
N GLY A 95 -7.67 21.64 -6.02
CA GLY A 95 -8.20 20.57 -5.20
C GLY A 95 -7.40 20.28 -3.95
N ASN A 96 -8.08 20.23 -2.84
CA ASN A 96 -7.52 19.90 -1.55
C ASN A 96 -7.38 18.39 -1.45
N PHE A 97 -6.38 17.81 -2.11
CA PHE A 97 -6.13 16.36 -2.06
C PHE A 97 -4.72 16.06 -1.57
N VAL A 98 -4.60 14.98 -0.80
CA VAL A 98 -3.33 14.40 -0.36
C VAL A 98 -3.27 12.95 -0.80
N TYR A 99 -2.13 12.53 -1.33
CA TYR A 99 -1.84 11.13 -1.62
C TYR A 99 -0.92 10.59 -0.54
N GLN A 100 -1.27 9.43 0.01
CA GLN A 100 -0.49 8.80 1.06
C GLN A 100 -0.43 7.29 0.83
N SER A 101 0.79 6.75 0.86
CA SER A 101 0.98 5.31 0.93
C SER A 101 0.97 4.81 2.37
N THR A 102 0.40 3.64 2.56
CA THR A 102 0.39 2.88 3.81
C THR A 102 0.61 1.41 3.47
N PHE A 103 1.00 0.61 4.44
CA PHE A 103 1.06 -0.83 4.24
C PHE A 103 0.62 -1.60 5.49
N GLU A 104 0.26 -2.84 5.27
CA GLU A 104 -0.07 -3.80 6.29
C GLU A 104 1.03 -4.86 6.33
N TYR A 105 1.67 -4.98 7.48
CA TYR A 105 2.73 -5.95 7.69
C TYR A 105 2.15 -7.37 7.67
N ALA A 106 2.82 -8.27 6.95
CA ALA A 106 2.56 -9.70 6.99
C ALA A 106 3.89 -10.44 7.20
N ARG A 107 3.90 -11.41 8.10
CA ARG A 107 5.08 -12.26 8.32
C ARG A 107 5.14 -13.31 7.21
N ASP A 108 6.34 -13.54 6.68
CA ASP A 108 6.64 -14.59 5.71
C ASP A 108 5.87 -14.50 4.37
N MET A 109 5.25 -13.34 4.07
CA MET A 109 4.58 -13.06 2.80
C MET A 109 4.74 -11.59 2.39
N GLN A 110 4.38 -11.26 1.15
CA GLN A 110 4.42 -9.88 0.66
C GLN A 110 3.55 -8.97 1.55
N TRP A 111 4.10 -7.84 1.98
CA TRP A 111 3.33 -6.82 2.69
C TRP A 111 2.31 -6.18 1.75
N LYS A 112 1.12 -5.94 2.27
CA LYS A 112 0.01 -5.41 1.48
C LYS A 112 0.07 -3.90 1.45
N GLY A 113 0.45 -3.33 0.32
CA GLY A 113 0.49 -1.89 0.11
C GLY A 113 -0.88 -1.30 -0.15
N SER A 114 -1.01 -0.01 0.12
CA SER A 114 -2.17 0.81 -0.16
C SER A 114 -1.69 2.21 -0.52
N LEU A 115 -2.26 2.80 -1.56
CA LEU A 115 -2.04 4.19 -1.94
C LEU A 115 -3.40 4.87 -2.00
N LYS A 116 -3.64 5.81 -1.08
CA LYS A 116 -4.93 6.48 -0.94
C LYS A 116 -4.85 7.94 -1.33
N LYS A 117 -5.93 8.40 -1.96
CA LYS A 117 -6.22 9.82 -2.15
C LYS A 117 -7.20 10.27 -1.07
N TYR A 118 -6.81 11.29 -0.31
CA TYR A 118 -7.66 11.91 0.70
C TYR A 118 -8.07 13.31 0.24
N LYS A 119 -9.29 13.71 0.58
CA LYS A 119 -9.66 15.11 0.56
C LYS A 119 -8.98 15.81 1.74
N LEU A 120 -8.36 16.96 1.53
CA LEU A 120 -7.82 17.78 2.59
C LEU A 120 -8.93 18.73 3.08
N ASN A 121 -9.18 18.76 4.38
CA ASN A 121 -10.10 19.69 5.02
C ASN A 121 -9.45 21.08 5.14
N SER A 122 -10.26 22.12 5.34
CA SER A 122 -9.77 23.49 5.48
C SER A 122 -8.85 23.72 6.69
N ASN A 123 -8.93 22.85 7.70
CA ASN A 123 -8.03 22.85 8.87
C ASN A 123 -6.75 22.03 8.67
N GLY A 124 -6.49 21.51 7.46
CA GLY A 124 -5.32 20.69 7.14
C GLY A 124 -5.44 19.21 7.54
N SER A 125 -6.54 18.76 8.13
CA SER A 125 -6.73 17.35 8.45
C SER A 125 -7.15 16.53 7.23
N PHE A 126 -6.88 15.23 7.24
CA PHE A 126 -7.34 14.30 6.21
C PHE A 126 -8.86 14.11 6.33
N GLY A 127 -9.55 14.35 5.23
CA GLY A 127 -10.98 14.09 5.09
C GLY A 127 -11.26 12.70 4.52
N ALA A 128 -12.35 12.58 3.77
CA ALA A 128 -12.77 11.32 3.19
C ALA A 128 -11.77 10.77 2.17
N VAL A 129 -11.55 9.45 2.20
CA VAL A 129 -10.83 8.71 1.17
C VAL A 129 -11.63 8.77 -0.13
N GLN A 130 -10.99 9.21 -1.21
CA GLN A 130 -11.60 9.26 -2.53
C GLN A 130 -11.45 7.92 -3.26
N TRP A 131 -10.28 7.31 -3.15
CA TRP A 131 -9.96 5.99 -3.68
C TRP A 131 -8.74 5.40 -2.98
N ASP A 132 -8.61 4.07 -3.06
CA ASP A 132 -7.45 3.27 -2.69
C ASP A 132 -6.97 2.51 -3.93
N ALA A 133 -5.74 2.80 -4.40
CA ALA A 133 -5.17 2.16 -5.58
C ALA A 133 -4.86 0.66 -5.34
N GLY A 134 -4.56 0.26 -4.10
CA GLY A 134 -4.40 -1.15 -3.74
C GLY A 134 -5.69 -1.95 -3.98
N ASP A 135 -6.83 -1.43 -3.52
CA ASP A 135 -8.13 -2.06 -3.74
C ASP A 135 -8.50 -2.08 -5.24
N LYS A 136 -8.24 -0.98 -5.96
CA LYS A 136 -8.45 -0.91 -7.42
C LYS A 136 -7.61 -1.93 -8.18
N LEU A 137 -6.33 -2.05 -7.80
CA LEU A 137 -5.42 -3.00 -8.43
C LEU A 137 -5.80 -4.45 -8.11
N ASN A 138 -6.28 -4.74 -6.90
CA ASN A 138 -6.75 -6.06 -6.51
C ASN A 138 -7.98 -6.51 -7.31
N SER A 139 -8.87 -5.58 -7.64
CA SER A 139 -10.05 -5.87 -8.47
C SER A 139 -9.71 -6.13 -9.96
N LYS A 140 -8.50 -5.78 -10.40
CA LYS A 140 -8.03 -6.00 -11.78
C LYS A 140 -7.43 -7.41 -11.90
N SER A 141 -7.83 -8.20 -12.90
CA SER A 141 -7.24 -9.53 -13.10
C SER A 141 -5.74 -9.44 -13.44
N ALA A 142 -4.97 -10.47 -13.10
CA ALA A 142 -3.54 -10.54 -13.40
C ALA A 142 -3.27 -10.38 -14.90
N SER A 143 -4.11 -10.98 -15.76
CA SER A 143 -4.01 -10.89 -17.21
C SER A 143 -4.32 -9.51 -17.80
N ALA A 144 -5.15 -8.72 -17.13
CA ALA A 144 -5.53 -7.37 -17.57
C ALA A 144 -4.51 -6.28 -17.19
N ARG A 145 -3.46 -6.61 -16.45
CA ARG A 145 -2.39 -5.68 -16.11
C ARG A 145 -1.44 -5.47 -17.29
N ASN A 146 -1.07 -4.22 -17.52
CA ASN A 146 0.02 -3.87 -18.41
C ASN A 146 1.30 -3.80 -17.58
N ILE A 147 2.17 -4.80 -17.70
CA ILE A 147 3.48 -4.79 -17.04
C ILE A 147 4.54 -4.87 -18.14
N TRP A 148 5.44 -3.89 -18.11
CA TRP A 148 6.49 -3.74 -19.10
C TRP A 148 7.87 -3.90 -18.47
N THR A 149 8.80 -4.47 -19.21
CA THR A 149 10.24 -4.47 -18.88
C THR A 149 11.05 -4.08 -20.12
N PRO A 150 12.19 -3.37 -19.95
CA PRO A 150 12.99 -2.92 -21.07
C PRO A 150 13.67 -4.10 -21.81
N GLU A 151 14.06 -3.86 -23.07
CA GLU A 151 14.90 -4.75 -23.86
C GLU A 151 14.30 -6.13 -24.19
N ILE A 152 12.99 -6.32 -24.08
CA ILE A 152 12.29 -7.52 -24.58
C ILE A 152 11.68 -7.21 -25.96
N ASP A 153 10.76 -6.27 -25.99
CA ASP A 153 10.10 -5.77 -27.19
C ASP A 153 9.46 -4.39 -26.89
N THR A 154 8.76 -3.82 -27.85
CA THR A 154 8.07 -2.54 -27.73
C THR A 154 6.65 -2.64 -27.19
N ASN A 155 6.17 -3.84 -26.85
CA ASN A 155 4.83 -4.03 -26.31
C ASN A 155 4.77 -3.55 -24.87
N ILE A 156 3.82 -2.69 -24.56
CA ILE A 156 3.59 -2.14 -23.21
C ILE A 156 3.15 -3.22 -22.19
N ASN A 157 2.86 -4.42 -22.62
CA ASN A 157 2.55 -5.58 -21.77
C ASN A 157 3.43 -6.77 -22.19
N ASN A 158 4.74 -6.65 -22.03
CA ASN A 158 5.70 -7.66 -22.44
C ASN A 158 6.19 -8.56 -21.30
N PHE A 159 5.91 -8.23 -20.05
CA PHE A 159 6.23 -9.09 -18.90
C PHE A 159 5.18 -10.20 -18.75
N THR A 160 5.23 -11.18 -19.67
CA THR A 160 4.25 -12.27 -19.80
C THR A 160 4.94 -13.61 -19.98
N THR A 161 4.22 -14.70 -19.73
CA THR A 161 4.73 -16.07 -19.93
C THR A 161 5.10 -16.36 -21.38
N SER A 162 4.51 -15.64 -22.35
CA SER A 162 4.92 -15.75 -23.77
C SER A 162 6.36 -15.30 -24.01
N ASN A 163 6.89 -14.40 -23.18
CA ASN A 163 8.25 -13.88 -23.24
C ASN A 163 9.19 -14.52 -22.22
N ARG A 164 8.80 -15.67 -21.62
CA ARG A 164 9.55 -16.33 -20.55
C ARG A 164 11.02 -16.59 -20.89
N ASP A 165 11.31 -17.02 -22.13
CA ASP A 165 12.67 -17.38 -22.53
C ASP A 165 13.59 -16.15 -22.57
N ALA A 166 13.09 -15.00 -23.01
CA ALA A 166 13.79 -13.72 -22.95
C ALA A 166 13.90 -13.16 -21.52
N LEU A 167 12.91 -13.42 -20.68
CA LEU A 167 12.89 -12.99 -19.26
C LEU A 167 13.78 -13.88 -18.37
N LYS A 168 13.96 -15.14 -18.72
CA LYS A 168 14.63 -16.17 -17.92
C LYS A 168 16.00 -15.73 -17.40
N SER A 169 16.88 -15.26 -18.26
CA SER A 169 18.24 -14.85 -17.90
C SER A 169 18.29 -13.61 -17.02
N ARG A 170 17.27 -12.77 -17.10
CA ARG A 170 17.15 -11.51 -16.32
C ARG A 170 16.60 -11.77 -14.93
N MET A 171 15.59 -12.64 -14.84
CA MET A 171 14.92 -12.98 -13.58
C MET A 171 15.76 -13.94 -12.72
N PHE A 172 16.60 -14.77 -13.36
CA PHE A 172 17.41 -15.80 -12.71
C PHE A 172 18.87 -15.71 -13.16
N PRO A 173 19.57 -14.62 -12.86
CA PRO A 173 20.98 -14.47 -13.25
C PRO A 173 21.82 -15.58 -12.61
N SER A 174 22.65 -16.26 -13.43
CA SER A 174 23.52 -17.36 -12.99
C SER A 174 22.82 -18.61 -12.45
N GLN A 175 21.51 -18.78 -12.73
CA GLN A 175 20.74 -19.95 -12.37
C GLN A 175 20.19 -20.66 -13.62
N SER A 176 19.74 -21.90 -13.47
CA SER A 176 19.14 -22.70 -14.55
C SER A 176 17.72 -23.14 -14.19
N PRO A 177 16.76 -22.19 -14.05
CA PRO A 177 15.40 -22.52 -13.70
C PRO A 177 14.71 -23.31 -14.80
N THR A 178 13.73 -24.11 -14.41
CA THR A 178 12.77 -24.74 -15.33
C THR A 178 11.85 -23.67 -15.92
N ASN A 179 11.19 -23.98 -17.04
CA ASN A 179 10.20 -23.08 -17.62
C ASN A 179 9.04 -22.81 -16.65
N THR A 180 8.62 -23.81 -15.90
CA THR A 180 7.57 -23.68 -14.89
C THR A 180 7.96 -22.70 -13.78
N GLU A 181 9.19 -22.72 -13.30
CA GLU A 181 9.65 -21.75 -12.28
C GLU A 181 9.64 -20.32 -12.81
N VAL A 182 10.06 -20.12 -14.06
CA VAL A 182 10.00 -18.80 -14.71
C VAL A 182 8.55 -18.33 -14.87
N GLU A 183 7.66 -19.19 -15.37
CA GLU A 183 6.24 -18.86 -15.54
C GLU A 183 5.55 -18.59 -14.21
N ASN A 184 5.86 -19.36 -13.17
CA ASN A 184 5.33 -19.13 -11.84
C ASN A 184 5.76 -17.75 -11.30
N LEU A 185 7.03 -17.38 -11.42
CA LEU A 185 7.48 -16.06 -10.98
C LEU A 185 6.82 -14.92 -11.76
N ILE A 186 6.66 -15.08 -13.09
CA ILE A 186 5.93 -14.09 -13.91
C ILE A 186 4.48 -13.96 -13.42
N ASN A 187 3.78 -15.08 -13.22
CA ASN A 187 2.39 -15.08 -12.77
C ASN A 187 2.24 -14.50 -11.36
N PHE A 188 3.18 -14.80 -10.45
CA PHE A 188 3.22 -14.22 -9.12
C PHE A 188 3.36 -12.70 -9.15
N ILE A 189 4.33 -12.17 -9.89
CA ILE A 189 4.54 -10.71 -10.06
C ILE A 189 3.30 -10.06 -10.67
N ARG A 190 2.60 -10.74 -11.57
CA ARG A 190 1.34 -10.26 -12.13
C ARG A 190 0.17 -10.31 -11.16
N GLY A 191 0.28 -11.10 -10.07
CA GLY A 191 -0.69 -11.12 -8.98
C GLY A 191 -1.51 -12.39 -8.84
N THR A 192 -0.97 -13.54 -9.27
CA THR A 192 -1.57 -14.89 -9.06
C THR A 192 -0.83 -15.61 -7.93
N ASP A 193 -1.54 -16.26 -7.02
CA ASP A 193 -0.95 -16.97 -5.89
C ASP A 193 -0.43 -18.36 -6.25
N VAL A 194 0.52 -18.42 -7.16
CA VAL A 194 1.13 -19.68 -7.61
C VAL A 194 1.96 -20.39 -6.53
N TYR A 195 2.31 -19.68 -5.45
CA TYR A 195 3.11 -20.20 -4.35
C TYR A 195 2.28 -20.56 -3.11
N ASP A 196 0.95 -20.39 -3.17
CA ASP A 196 0.04 -20.69 -2.05
C ASP A 196 0.47 -19.98 -0.76
N GLN A 197 0.55 -18.65 -0.83
CA GLN A 197 1.09 -17.83 0.26
C GLN A 197 0.27 -17.89 1.54
N ASP A 198 -1.04 -18.11 1.45
CA ASP A 198 -1.93 -18.21 2.61
C ASP A 198 -2.14 -19.65 3.08
N GLY A 199 -1.65 -20.64 2.32
CA GLY A 199 -1.63 -22.06 2.69
C GLY A 199 -2.99 -22.75 2.57
N ASP A 200 -3.91 -22.23 1.75
CA ASP A 200 -5.25 -22.81 1.57
C ASP A 200 -5.32 -23.90 0.47
N GLY A 201 -4.22 -24.10 -0.29
CA GLY A 201 -4.09 -25.07 -1.37
C GLY A 201 -4.53 -24.56 -2.75
N ASN A 202 -5.05 -23.33 -2.84
CA ASN A 202 -5.51 -22.72 -4.11
C ASN A 202 -4.43 -21.83 -4.75
N LYS A 203 -3.72 -22.35 -5.72
CA LYS A 203 -2.64 -21.66 -6.44
C LYS A 203 -3.09 -20.81 -7.64
N THR A 204 -4.38 -20.63 -7.84
CA THR A 204 -4.94 -19.93 -8.99
C THR A 204 -5.62 -18.62 -8.65
N GLU A 205 -5.74 -18.31 -7.39
CA GLU A 205 -6.38 -17.09 -6.92
C GLU A 205 -5.50 -15.85 -7.05
N SER A 206 -6.07 -14.71 -6.75
CA SER A 206 -5.35 -13.42 -6.75
C SER A 206 -4.73 -13.13 -5.41
N ILE A 207 -3.43 -12.82 -5.41
CA ILE A 207 -2.77 -12.18 -4.25
C ILE A 207 -3.03 -10.67 -4.23
N HIS A 208 -2.69 -10.03 -3.11
CA HIS A 208 -2.65 -8.57 -3.03
C HIS A 208 -1.52 -8.04 -3.92
N LYS A 209 -1.88 -7.26 -4.96
CA LYS A 209 -0.95 -6.94 -6.07
C LYS A 209 -0.03 -5.77 -5.80
N LEU A 210 -0.45 -4.82 -4.95
CA LEU A 210 0.38 -3.69 -4.57
C LEU A 210 1.21 -4.05 -3.33
N ALA A 211 2.52 -4.17 -3.49
CA ALA A 211 3.42 -4.29 -2.34
C ALA A 211 3.57 -2.92 -1.64
N ASP A 212 4.21 -2.93 -0.49
CA ASP A 212 4.48 -1.73 0.27
C ASP A 212 5.33 -0.72 -0.53
N ILE A 213 4.97 0.55 -0.37
CA ILE A 213 5.70 1.70 -0.90
C ILE A 213 6.42 2.31 0.30
N TYR A 214 7.63 1.83 0.59
CA TYR A 214 8.34 2.17 1.82
C TYR A 214 9.50 3.15 1.59
N HIS A 215 10.35 2.88 0.60
CA HIS A 215 11.53 3.69 0.29
C HIS A 215 11.36 4.61 -0.93
N SER A 216 10.18 4.62 -1.54
CA SER A 216 9.88 5.44 -2.71
C SER A 216 9.03 6.65 -2.33
N ASP A 217 9.42 7.80 -2.85
CA ASP A 217 8.54 8.97 -2.83
C ASP A 217 7.40 8.80 -3.84
N LEU A 218 6.28 9.43 -3.53
CA LEU A 218 5.17 9.56 -4.47
C LEU A 218 5.42 10.79 -5.36
N ILE A 219 5.44 10.59 -6.67
CA ILE A 219 5.63 11.68 -7.64
C ILE A 219 4.37 11.86 -8.45
N VAL A 220 3.76 13.06 -8.36
CA VAL A 220 2.58 13.42 -9.14
C VAL A 220 2.99 14.22 -10.34
N VAL A 221 2.70 13.72 -11.55
CA VAL A 221 3.01 14.39 -12.82
C VAL A 221 1.71 14.74 -13.53
N GLY A 222 1.40 16.02 -13.55
CA GLY A 222 0.19 16.55 -14.19
C GLY A 222 0.48 17.26 -15.51
N LYS A 223 -0.45 18.13 -15.87
CA LYS A 223 -0.36 18.98 -17.05
C LYS A 223 0.83 19.93 -16.95
N PRO A 224 1.47 20.33 -18.06
CA PRO A 224 2.49 21.37 -18.07
C PRO A 224 1.83 22.73 -17.87
N GLU A 225 1.87 23.27 -16.65
CA GLU A 225 1.17 24.51 -16.26
C GLU A 225 2.13 25.69 -16.02
N ALA A 226 3.46 25.46 -16.09
CA ALA A 226 4.43 26.51 -15.84
C ALA A 226 4.29 27.67 -16.83
N SER A 227 4.55 28.88 -16.34
CA SER A 227 4.56 30.10 -17.16
C SER A 227 5.77 30.14 -18.12
N ALA A 228 5.56 30.60 -19.35
CA ALA A 228 6.59 30.80 -20.37
C ALA A 228 6.43 32.19 -20.96
N ILE A 229 6.82 33.20 -20.18
CA ILE A 229 6.73 34.62 -20.52
C ILE A 229 8.01 35.35 -20.07
N ASP A 230 8.29 36.52 -20.62
CA ASP A 230 9.30 37.44 -20.07
C ASP A 230 8.63 38.34 -19.01
N ASP A 231 8.67 37.90 -17.77
CA ASP A 231 8.08 38.56 -16.61
C ASP A 231 9.13 39.28 -15.73
N GLY A 232 10.30 39.57 -16.31
CA GLY A 232 11.33 40.38 -15.68
C GLY A 232 12.56 39.62 -15.18
N THR A 233 13.29 40.24 -14.25
CA THR A 233 14.55 39.77 -13.69
C THR A 233 14.48 39.69 -12.16
N ILE A 234 15.26 38.79 -11.61
CA ILE A 234 15.55 38.71 -10.16
C ILE A 234 17.07 38.70 -10.02
N ASN A 235 17.64 39.56 -9.18
CA ASN A 235 19.09 39.69 -9.00
C ASN A 235 19.87 39.79 -10.31
N SER A 236 19.36 40.65 -11.23
CA SER A 236 19.94 40.89 -12.57
C SER A 236 19.90 39.69 -13.53
N GLN A 237 19.22 38.61 -13.18
CA GLN A 237 19.03 37.42 -14.02
C GLN A 237 17.58 37.29 -14.47
N LYS A 238 17.36 36.77 -15.67
CA LYS A 238 16.01 36.43 -16.14
C LYS A 238 15.40 35.32 -15.29
N LYS A 239 14.11 35.36 -15.08
CA LYS A 239 13.36 34.31 -14.38
C LYS A 239 13.25 33.03 -15.23
N ASP A 240 12.94 31.89 -14.58
CA ASP A 240 12.73 30.60 -15.25
C ASP A 240 11.69 30.62 -16.36
N SER A 241 10.65 31.45 -16.22
CA SER A 241 9.62 31.68 -17.22
C SER A 241 10.18 32.16 -18.56
N TYR A 242 11.19 33.04 -18.53
CA TYR A 242 11.88 33.50 -19.73
C TYR A 242 12.65 32.36 -20.42
N TYR A 243 13.37 31.53 -19.67
CA TYR A 243 14.09 30.39 -20.26
C TYR A 243 13.13 29.34 -20.83
N ARG A 244 11.98 29.12 -20.21
CA ARG A 244 10.93 28.27 -20.79
C ARG A 244 10.38 28.88 -22.10
N LEU A 245 10.19 30.18 -22.17
CA LEU A 245 9.76 30.88 -23.40
C LEU A 245 10.79 30.66 -24.51
N GLN A 246 12.08 30.87 -24.25
CA GLN A 246 13.17 30.70 -25.21
C GLN A 246 13.34 29.26 -25.70
N ASN A 247 13.01 28.28 -24.89
CA ASN A 247 13.13 26.85 -25.19
C ASN A 247 11.81 26.20 -25.66
N ASN A 248 10.94 26.97 -26.29
CA ASN A 248 9.73 26.48 -26.96
C ASN A 248 8.76 25.67 -26.03
N TYR A 249 8.73 26.00 -24.74
CA TYR A 249 7.83 25.32 -23.79
C TYR A 249 6.36 25.38 -24.19
N ASN A 250 5.93 26.49 -24.81
CA ASN A 250 4.56 26.64 -25.30
C ASN A 250 4.26 25.66 -26.44
N ASN A 251 5.22 25.34 -27.31
CA ASN A 251 5.08 24.38 -28.38
C ASN A 251 4.99 22.96 -27.78
N PHE A 252 5.77 22.62 -26.73
CA PHE A 252 5.62 21.38 -25.98
C PHE A 252 4.23 21.31 -25.33
N LYS A 253 3.80 22.34 -24.64
CA LYS A 253 2.52 22.42 -23.96
C LYS A 253 1.32 22.19 -24.90
N ASN A 254 1.34 22.81 -26.07
CA ASN A 254 0.22 22.85 -27.01
C ASN A 254 0.40 21.90 -28.20
N GLY A 255 1.57 21.34 -28.40
CA GLY A 255 1.89 20.41 -29.49
C GLY A 255 1.42 18.98 -29.24
N SER A 256 1.72 18.09 -30.18
CA SER A 256 1.28 16.69 -30.21
C SER A 256 2.30 15.71 -29.58
N THR A 257 3.30 16.20 -28.84
CA THR A 257 4.36 15.36 -28.23
C THR A 257 3.82 14.30 -27.26
N CYS A 258 2.66 14.52 -26.67
CA CYS A 258 2.00 13.62 -25.72
C CYS A 258 0.86 12.79 -26.35
N GLY A 259 0.89 12.56 -27.66
CA GLY A 259 -0.23 11.93 -28.36
C GLY A 259 -1.41 12.88 -28.59
N GLY A 260 -1.17 14.16 -28.52
CA GLY A 260 -2.04 15.32 -28.54
C GLY A 260 -1.43 16.44 -27.70
N PRO A 261 -2.11 17.56 -27.46
CA PRO A 261 -1.60 18.63 -26.61
C PRO A 261 -1.25 18.12 -25.21
N CYS A 262 0.00 18.36 -24.77
CA CYS A 262 0.44 17.95 -23.43
C CYS A 262 -0.38 18.62 -22.31
N SER A 263 -1.01 19.74 -22.59
CA SER A 263 -2.00 20.40 -21.72
C SER A 263 -3.24 19.53 -21.41
N ASN A 264 -3.49 18.48 -22.20
CA ASN A 264 -4.61 17.56 -22.02
C ASN A 264 -4.19 16.22 -21.38
N ARG A 265 -2.90 16.01 -21.09
CA ARG A 265 -2.44 14.74 -20.51
C ARG A 265 -3.08 14.50 -19.15
N LYS A 266 -3.31 13.22 -18.86
CA LYS A 266 -3.78 12.78 -17.55
C LYS A 266 -2.73 13.07 -16.48
N GLU A 267 -3.22 13.32 -15.28
CA GLU A 267 -2.36 13.39 -14.10
C GLU A 267 -2.08 11.98 -13.60
N ILE A 268 -0.81 11.66 -13.38
CA ILE A 268 -0.33 10.32 -13.05
C ILE A 268 0.50 10.40 -11.76
N ILE A 269 0.29 9.42 -10.88
CA ILE A 269 1.10 9.20 -9.68
C ILE A 269 2.04 8.04 -9.95
N TYR A 270 3.33 8.29 -9.83
CA TYR A 270 4.37 7.27 -9.91
C TYR A 270 4.76 6.83 -8.50
N ALA A 271 4.85 5.52 -8.29
CA ALA A 271 5.21 4.92 -7.02
C ALA A 271 6.01 3.63 -7.24
N GLY A 272 7.22 3.55 -6.70
CA GLY A 272 8.00 2.32 -6.67
C GLY A 272 7.59 1.47 -5.47
N SER A 273 7.27 0.21 -5.68
CA SER A 273 6.93 -0.74 -4.62
C SER A 273 8.04 -1.76 -4.39
N ASN A 274 8.11 -2.33 -3.18
CA ASN A 274 9.19 -3.23 -2.78
C ASN A 274 9.20 -4.59 -3.53
N ASN A 275 8.15 -4.92 -4.27
CA ASN A 275 8.18 -6.07 -5.19
C ASN A 275 8.83 -5.76 -6.55
N GLY A 276 9.53 -4.64 -6.68
CA GLY A 276 10.31 -4.28 -7.85
C GLY A 276 9.52 -3.64 -8.99
N ILE A 277 8.29 -3.23 -8.76
CA ILE A 277 7.44 -2.59 -9.78
C ILE A 277 7.39 -1.09 -9.55
N LEU A 278 7.67 -0.31 -10.59
CA LEU A 278 7.28 1.09 -10.67
C LEU A 278 5.86 1.16 -11.22
N HIS A 279 4.92 1.59 -10.40
CA HIS A 279 3.52 1.74 -10.78
C HIS A 279 3.22 3.14 -11.30
N ALA A 280 2.35 3.23 -12.31
CA ALA A 280 1.73 4.47 -12.77
C ALA A 280 0.22 4.40 -12.51
N PHE A 281 -0.26 5.19 -11.55
CA PHE A 281 -1.68 5.28 -11.20
C PHE A 281 -2.30 6.56 -11.75
N GLU A 282 -3.50 6.46 -12.31
CA GLU A 282 -4.27 7.64 -12.73
C GLU A 282 -4.80 8.39 -11.50
N ALA A 283 -4.40 9.64 -11.32
CA ALA A 283 -4.72 10.44 -10.12
C ALA A 283 -6.22 10.74 -9.94
N SER A 284 -7.01 10.64 -11.02
CA SER A 284 -8.45 10.86 -10.97
C SER A 284 -9.21 9.73 -10.27
N ASN A 285 -8.79 8.47 -10.45
CA ASN A 285 -9.55 7.28 -10.04
C ASN A 285 -8.74 6.19 -9.34
N GLY A 286 -7.42 6.31 -9.28
CA GLY A 286 -6.52 5.33 -8.63
C GLY A 286 -6.27 4.05 -9.44
N ASN A 287 -6.69 3.97 -10.69
CA ASN A 287 -6.44 2.79 -11.52
C ASN A 287 -4.98 2.73 -11.99
N GLU A 288 -4.38 1.54 -11.92
CA GLU A 288 -3.08 1.28 -12.54
C GLU A 288 -3.20 1.37 -14.07
N LEU A 289 -2.43 2.23 -14.69
CA LEU A 289 -2.30 2.34 -16.14
C LEU A 289 -1.28 1.32 -16.66
N TRP A 290 -0.15 1.24 -15.96
CA TRP A 290 0.92 0.29 -16.22
C TRP A 290 1.84 0.11 -15.00
N GLY A 291 2.66 -0.93 -15.02
CA GLY A 291 3.72 -1.21 -14.09
C GLY A 291 5.00 -1.67 -14.82
#